data_7475ab54d81091db117a4d16c0d78fa2
#
_entry.id   7475ab54d81091db117a4d16c0d78fa2
#
_cell.length_a   1.000
_cell.length_b   1.000
_cell.length_c   1.000
_cell.angle_alpha   90.00
_cell.angle_beta   90.00
_cell.angle_gamma   90.00
#
_symmetry.space_group_name_H-M   'P 1'
#
loop_
_entity.id
_entity.type
_entity.pdbx_description
1 polymer ?
#
loop_
_entity_poly.entity_id
_entity_poly.type
_entity_poly.pdbx_seq_one_letter_code
_entity_poly.pdbx_strand_id
1 'polypeptide(L)'
;RGIKVVIGTLLMVGKGNSLLGAMQSLDYMGMMVFSMVASRKKWFYNGSGGNLAFTKDVYFDYLESAHDRDIVSGDDVFLIEFVSSKFDKSVLFPRNQEIIAYTQPEPDFVSFLNQRKRWANKSFSYRNNNILAFWAFLWIVNVSFIIALILAIINGGLFIKVFAAALFGKLIVDYFMLMPMGKFFRRPINKFILADFYHILYVVLIGFLAFFNKSFVWKERKFSR
;
A
#
# COMPACT_ATOMS: atom_id res chain seq x y z
N ARG A 1 1.38 2.34 30.83
CA ARG A 1 1.83 2.29 29.41
C ARG A 1 0.59 2.39 28.55
N GLY A 2 0.35 3.55 27.94
CA GLY A 2 -0.87 3.83 27.18
C GLY A 2 -0.62 3.78 25.66
N ILE A 3 -1.71 3.77 24.89
CA ILE A 3 -1.65 3.95 23.43
C ILE A 3 -1.10 5.34 23.12
N LYS A 4 -0.10 5.41 22.26
CA LYS A 4 0.57 6.64 21.82
C LYS A 4 0.26 7.01 20.38
N VAL A 5 -0.05 6.01 19.54
CA VAL A 5 -0.45 6.21 18.14
C VAL A 5 -1.67 5.38 17.83
N VAL A 6 -2.65 5.98 17.16
CA VAL A 6 -3.83 5.31 16.60
C VAL A 6 -3.81 5.48 15.09
N ILE A 7 -3.74 4.37 14.37
CA ILE A 7 -3.79 4.31 12.91
C ILE A 7 -5.25 4.06 12.52
N GLY A 8 -5.93 5.09 12.01
CA GLY A 8 -7.29 4.94 11.50
C GLY A 8 -7.32 4.38 10.08
N THR A 9 -8.41 3.72 9.73
CA THR A 9 -8.63 3.27 8.35
C THR A 9 -8.88 4.47 7.45
N LEU A 10 -8.13 4.54 6.35
CA LEU A 10 -8.35 5.51 5.27
C LEU A 10 -8.77 4.73 4.03
N LEU A 11 -9.83 5.15 3.36
CA LEU A 11 -10.31 4.53 2.11
C LEU A 11 -10.30 5.52 0.96
N MET A 12 -9.89 5.07 -0.21
CA MET A 12 -10.02 5.85 -1.44
C MET A 12 -11.41 5.65 -2.05
N VAL A 13 -12.12 6.75 -2.28
CA VAL A 13 -13.46 6.72 -2.85
C VAL A 13 -13.53 7.70 -4.02
N GLY A 14 -13.55 7.16 -5.24
CA GLY A 14 -13.66 7.97 -6.46
C GLY A 14 -15.08 8.47 -6.69
N LYS A 15 -15.18 9.67 -7.24
CA LYS A 15 -16.42 10.18 -7.84
C LYS A 15 -16.53 9.59 -9.25
N GLY A 16 -17.55 8.77 -9.50
CA GLY A 16 -17.77 8.15 -10.81
C GLY A 16 -17.26 6.70 -10.91
N ASN A 17 -17.38 6.15 -12.12
CA ASN A 17 -17.15 4.73 -12.42
C ASN A 17 -15.88 4.50 -13.27
N SER A 18 -14.81 5.26 -13.04
CA SER A 18 -13.56 5.08 -13.80
C SER A 18 -12.84 3.79 -13.38
N LEU A 19 -12.20 3.13 -14.32
CA LEU A 19 -11.39 1.94 -14.04
C LEU A 19 -10.18 2.29 -13.15
N LEU A 20 -9.51 3.41 -13.44
CA LEU A 20 -8.39 3.90 -12.63
C LEU A 20 -8.81 4.17 -11.18
N GLY A 21 -9.98 4.77 -10.97
CA GLY A 21 -10.51 5.00 -9.62
C GLY A 21 -10.86 3.69 -8.90
N ALA A 22 -11.46 2.72 -9.59
CA ALA A 22 -11.75 1.40 -9.03
C ALA A 22 -10.46 0.66 -8.63
N MET A 23 -9.46 0.66 -9.50
CA MET A 23 -8.14 0.06 -9.22
C MET A 23 -7.50 0.68 -7.97
N GLN A 24 -7.43 2.00 -7.90
CA GLN A 24 -6.86 2.70 -6.74
C GLN A 24 -7.62 2.40 -5.45
N SER A 25 -8.94 2.33 -5.51
CA SER A 25 -9.79 2.03 -4.35
C SER A 25 -9.55 0.62 -3.83
N LEU A 26 -9.48 -0.38 -4.71
CA LEU A 26 -9.25 -1.78 -4.35
C LEU A 26 -7.83 -2.01 -3.83
N ASP A 27 -6.83 -1.46 -4.51
CA ASP A 27 -5.44 -1.51 -4.09
C ASP A 27 -5.25 -0.90 -2.69
N TYR A 28 -5.81 0.29 -2.45
CA TYR A 28 -5.70 0.94 -1.16
C TYR A 28 -6.46 0.20 -0.05
N MET A 29 -7.62 -0.39 -0.37
CA MET A 29 -8.34 -1.28 0.54
C MET A 29 -7.48 -2.48 0.92
N GLY A 30 -6.82 -3.13 -0.05
CA GLY A 30 -5.88 -4.23 0.19
C GLY A 30 -4.73 -3.83 1.11
N MET A 31 -4.12 -2.66 0.89
CA MET A 31 -3.08 -2.11 1.76
C MET A 31 -3.57 -1.92 3.20
N MET A 32 -4.78 -1.39 3.41
CA MET A 32 -5.35 -1.20 4.75
C MET A 32 -5.63 -2.53 5.45
N VAL A 33 -6.17 -3.52 4.73
CA VAL A 33 -6.38 -4.88 5.26
C VAL A 33 -5.05 -5.49 5.72
N PHE A 34 -4.04 -5.40 4.87
CA PHE A 34 -2.71 -5.93 5.18
C PHE A 34 -2.10 -5.25 6.39
N SER A 35 -2.17 -3.92 6.45
CA SER A 35 -1.68 -3.13 7.60
C SER A 35 -2.41 -3.51 8.89
N MET A 36 -3.71 -3.75 8.83
CA MET A 36 -4.50 -4.20 9.97
C MET A 36 -4.08 -5.60 10.45
N VAL A 37 -3.84 -6.54 9.54
CA VAL A 37 -3.40 -7.91 9.87
C VAL A 37 -1.97 -7.89 10.42
N ALA A 38 -1.06 -7.19 9.76
CA ALA A 38 0.34 -7.07 10.16
C ALA A 38 0.48 -6.44 11.56
N SER A 39 -0.30 -5.39 11.85
CA SER A 39 -0.31 -4.73 13.16
C SER A 39 -0.76 -5.67 14.28
N ARG A 40 -1.74 -6.55 14.03
CA ARG A 40 -2.19 -7.57 15.00
C ARG A 40 -1.12 -8.62 15.31
N LYS A 41 -0.35 -8.97 14.29
CA LYS A 41 0.78 -9.90 14.42
C LYS A 41 2.06 -9.21 14.90
N LYS A 42 2.04 -7.89 15.06
CA LYS A 42 3.21 -7.07 15.40
C LYS A 42 4.38 -7.25 14.40
N TRP A 43 4.08 -7.60 13.16
CA TRP A 43 5.09 -7.75 12.12
C TRP A 43 5.62 -6.38 11.68
N PHE A 44 4.70 -5.49 11.38
CA PHE A 44 4.96 -4.08 11.09
C PHE A 44 3.67 -3.26 11.26
N TYR A 45 3.83 -1.96 11.25
CA TYR A 45 2.73 -1.00 11.28
C TYR A 45 2.87 -0.07 10.08
N ASN A 46 1.78 0.12 9.36
CA ASN A 46 1.72 1.04 8.23
C ASN A 46 0.42 1.82 8.29
N GLY A 47 0.48 3.11 8.05
CA GLY A 47 -0.65 4.01 8.11
C GLY A 47 -0.49 5.21 7.21
N SER A 48 -1.44 6.12 7.26
CA SER A 48 -1.44 7.35 6.47
C SER A 48 -1.76 8.54 7.37
N GLY A 49 -1.04 9.63 7.19
CA GLY A 49 -1.30 10.90 7.86
C GLY A 49 -2.73 11.45 7.62
N GLY A 50 -3.43 10.93 6.61
CA GLY A 50 -4.84 11.27 6.36
C GLY A 50 -5.82 10.74 7.43
N ASN A 51 -5.40 9.77 8.26
CA ASN A 51 -6.17 9.28 9.41
C ASN A 51 -5.24 8.70 10.47
N LEU A 52 -4.52 9.60 11.14
CA LEU A 52 -3.52 9.26 12.15
C LEU A 52 -3.69 10.17 13.37
N ALA A 53 -3.76 9.58 14.54
CA ALA A 53 -3.74 10.31 15.80
C ALA A 53 -2.54 9.87 16.66
N PHE A 54 -1.91 10.79 17.33
CA PHE A 54 -0.76 10.53 18.19
C PHE A 54 -0.72 11.51 19.36
N THR A 55 -0.04 11.11 20.43
CA THR A 55 0.15 11.98 21.60
C THR A 55 1.24 13.02 21.33
N LYS A 56 1.08 14.20 21.91
CA LYS A 56 1.99 15.33 21.71
C LYS A 56 3.43 15.00 22.14
N ASP A 57 3.58 14.32 23.27
CA ASP A 57 4.87 13.93 23.83
C ASP A 57 5.67 13.07 22.82
N VAL A 58 5.05 12.04 22.26
CA VAL A 58 5.74 11.15 21.34
C VAL A 58 6.12 11.80 20.00
N TYR A 59 5.37 12.83 19.61
CA TYR A 59 5.72 13.59 18.42
C TYR A 59 6.97 14.43 18.63
N PHE A 60 7.11 15.08 19.79
CA PHE A 60 8.35 15.80 20.11
C PHE A 60 9.54 14.86 20.28
N ASP A 61 9.36 13.72 20.95
CA ASP A 61 10.40 12.68 21.05
C ASP A 61 10.90 12.25 19.66
N TYR A 62 9.97 12.09 18.69
CA TYR A 62 10.30 11.76 17.30
C TYR A 62 11.10 12.87 16.62
N LEU A 63 10.68 14.12 16.76
CA LEU A 63 11.40 15.27 16.18
C LEU A 63 12.82 15.43 16.76
N GLU A 64 13.01 15.16 18.05
CA GLU A 64 14.31 15.21 18.71
C GLU A 64 15.23 14.07 18.28
N SER A 65 14.66 12.91 17.90
CA SER A 65 15.42 11.72 17.53
C SER A 65 16.27 11.88 16.28
N ALA A 66 16.17 13.00 15.56
CA ALA A 66 16.85 13.31 14.31
C ALA A 66 16.69 12.26 13.19
N HIS A 67 15.69 11.38 13.33
CA HIS A 67 15.38 10.39 12.32
C HIS A 67 14.72 11.07 11.11
N ASP A 68 15.22 10.80 9.93
CA ASP A 68 14.58 11.09 8.66
C ASP A 68 14.38 12.57 8.29
N ARG A 69 15.15 13.51 8.87
CA ARG A 69 15.06 14.95 8.58
C ARG A 69 15.26 15.30 7.11
N ASP A 70 15.99 14.47 6.38
CA ASP A 70 16.30 14.67 4.96
C ASP A 70 15.25 14.03 4.02
N ILE A 71 14.26 13.30 4.56
CA ILE A 71 13.26 12.63 3.76
C ILE A 71 12.00 13.50 3.66
N VAL A 72 11.77 14.01 2.46
CA VAL A 72 10.70 14.99 2.16
C VAL A 72 9.27 14.43 2.35
N SER A 73 9.08 13.13 2.54
CA SER A 73 7.75 12.50 2.62
C SER A 73 7.81 11.22 3.44
N GLY A 74 6.80 10.97 4.26
CA GLY A 74 6.66 9.73 5.03
C GLY A 74 6.77 9.93 6.53
N ASP A 75 6.73 11.17 6.99
CA ASP A 75 6.65 11.58 8.38
C ASP A 75 5.61 10.77 9.18
N ASP A 76 4.49 10.45 8.54
CA ASP A 76 3.44 9.56 9.09
C ASP A 76 3.95 8.15 9.39
N VAL A 77 4.59 7.51 8.42
CA VAL A 77 5.06 6.12 8.55
C VAL A 77 6.28 6.05 9.45
N PHE A 78 7.21 7.00 9.35
CA PHE A 78 8.40 7.04 10.19
C PHE A 78 8.07 7.33 11.66
N LEU A 79 7.07 8.19 11.93
CA LEU A 79 6.55 8.37 13.29
C LEU A 79 5.99 7.04 13.85
N ILE A 80 5.18 6.33 13.05
CA ILE A 80 4.61 5.05 13.45
C ILE A 80 5.74 4.03 13.72
N GLU A 81 6.74 3.96 12.85
CA GLU A 81 7.89 3.06 12.99
C GLU A 81 8.70 3.40 14.26
N PHE A 82 9.01 4.68 14.48
CA PHE A 82 9.69 5.14 15.69
C PHE A 82 8.95 4.73 16.96
N VAL A 83 7.63 4.99 17.01
CA VAL A 83 6.82 4.67 18.20
C VAL A 83 6.73 3.17 18.41
N SER A 84 6.51 2.40 17.36
CA SER A 84 6.39 0.94 17.46
C SER A 84 7.70 0.25 17.87
N SER A 85 8.85 0.84 17.55
CA SER A 85 10.16 0.33 17.94
C SER A 85 10.56 0.71 19.36
N LYS A 86 10.18 1.91 19.81
CA LYS A 86 10.57 2.46 21.14
C LYS A 86 9.63 2.02 22.25
N PHE A 87 8.32 1.84 21.97
CA PHE A 87 7.30 1.58 22.98
C PHE A 87 6.48 0.33 22.65
N ASP A 88 6.60 -0.72 23.45
CA ASP A 88 5.78 -1.93 23.25
C ASP A 88 4.29 -1.64 23.45
N LYS A 89 3.45 -2.22 22.58
CA LYS A 89 1.97 -2.13 22.62
C LYS A 89 1.41 -0.70 22.61
N SER A 90 2.14 0.24 22.03
CA SER A 90 1.78 1.66 22.01
C SER A 90 1.04 2.09 20.72
N VAL A 91 1.01 1.25 19.72
CA VAL A 91 0.33 1.49 18.43
C VAL A 91 -0.95 0.65 18.35
N LEU A 92 -2.07 1.31 18.08
CA LEU A 92 -3.38 0.69 17.91
C LEU A 92 -3.89 0.89 16.49
N PHE A 93 -4.38 -0.19 15.86
CA PHE A 93 -5.16 -0.15 14.63
C PHE A 93 -6.59 -0.63 14.95
N PRO A 94 -7.53 0.26 15.24
CA PRO A 94 -8.86 -0.12 15.67
C PRO A 94 -9.72 -0.60 14.49
N ARG A 95 -10.56 -1.60 14.76
CA ARG A 95 -11.57 -2.09 13.80
C ARG A 95 -12.90 -1.43 14.13
N ASN A 96 -13.07 -0.18 13.72
CA ASN A 96 -14.30 0.55 13.90
C ASN A 96 -14.67 1.28 12.60
N GLN A 97 -15.93 1.15 12.17
CA GLN A 97 -16.44 1.83 10.98
C GLN A 97 -16.61 3.34 11.17
N GLU A 98 -16.81 3.79 12.40
CA GLU A 98 -17.06 5.21 12.71
C GLU A 98 -15.81 6.08 12.55
N ILE A 99 -14.62 5.47 12.59
CA ILE A 99 -13.35 6.20 12.45
C ILE A 99 -12.76 6.12 11.04
N ILE A 100 -13.53 5.68 10.06
CA ILE A 100 -13.06 5.60 8.68
C ILE A 100 -13.01 7.01 8.09
N ALA A 101 -11.83 7.42 7.64
CA ALA A 101 -11.69 8.61 6.82
C ALA A 101 -11.68 8.25 5.33
N TYR A 102 -12.05 9.21 4.50
CA TYR A 102 -12.14 9.03 3.06
C TYR A 102 -11.24 10.03 2.33
N THR A 103 -10.58 9.56 1.28
CA THR A 103 -9.81 10.40 0.36
C THR A 103 -10.20 10.11 -1.08
N GLN A 104 -9.87 11.00 -1.99
CA GLN A 104 -10.12 10.79 -3.42
C GLN A 104 -8.91 10.08 -4.07
N PRO A 105 -9.15 9.19 -5.06
CA PRO A 105 -8.09 8.69 -5.91
C PRO A 105 -7.52 9.82 -6.79
N GLU A 106 -6.31 9.63 -7.27
CA GLU A 106 -5.70 10.54 -8.24
C GLU A 106 -6.54 10.59 -9.52
N PRO A 107 -6.73 11.77 -10.10
CA PRO A 107 -7.67 11.97 -11.21
C PRO A 107 -7.21 11.34 -12.52
N ASP A 108 -5.91 11.25 -12.73
CA ASP A 108 -5.29 10.76 -13.97
C ASP A 108 -4.13 9.82 -13.70
N PHE A 109 -3.68 9.13 -14.75
CA PHE A 109 -2.63 8.13 -14.65
C PHE A 109 -1.25 8.71 -14.31
N VAL A 110 -0.94 9.93 -14.73
CA VAL A 110 0.36 10.59 -14.45
C VAL A 110 0.46 10.95 -12.98
N SER A 111 -0.59 11.55 -12.42
CA SER A 111 -0.72 11.88 -11.00
C SER A 111 -0.65 10.61 -10.14
N PHE A 112 -1.35 9.56 -10.55
CA PHE A 112 -1.29 8.25 -9.91
C PHE A 112 0.13 7.67 -9.90
N LEU A 113 0.83 7.66 -11.03
CA LEU A 113 2.22 7.17 -11.09
C LEU A 113 3.15 7.98 -10.20
N ASN A 114 3.01 9.30 -10.18
CA ASN A 114 3.83 10.17 -9.32
C ASN A 114 3.57 9.89 -7.83
N GLN A 115 2.31 9.70 -7.44
CA GLN A 115 1.96 9.32 -6.07
C GLN A 115 2.60 7.97 -5.69
N ARG A 116 2.50 6.96 -6.55
CA ARG A 116 3.04 5.62 -6.29
C ARG A 116 4.58 5.60 -6.27
N LYS A 117 5.22 6.34 -7.17
CA LYS A 117 6.68 6.54 -7.13
C LYS A 117 7.13 7.14 -5.79
N ARG A 118 6.43 8.18 -5.32
CA ARG A 118 6.73 8.80 -4.03
C ARG A 118 6.62 7.81 -2.88
N TRP A 119 5.57 6.97 -2.87
CA TRP A 119 5.40 5.94 -1.85
C TRP A 119 6.47 4.85 -1.93
N ALA A 120 6.78 4.39 -3.13
CA ALA A 120 7.80 3.37 -3.33
C ALA A 120 9.21 3.89 -3.00
N ASN A 121 9.53 5.14 -3.32
CA ASN A 121 10.83 5.72 -2.98
C ASN A 121 11.05 5.81 -1.45
N LYS A 122 10.03 6.17 -0.67
CA LYS A 122 10.14 6.21 0.78
C LYS A 122 10.29 4.83 1.42
N SER A 123 9.76 3.77 0.79
CA SER A 123 9.85 2.42 1.38
C SER A 123 11.28 1.90 1.50
N PHE A 124 12.21 2.38 0.70
CA PHE A 124 13.64 2.05 0.87
C PHE A 124 14.28 2.62 2.15
N SER A 125 13.61 3.56 2.80
CA SER A 125 14.07 4.17 4.06
C SER A 125 13.46 3.53 5.30
N TYR A 126 12.58 2.55 5.14
CA TYR A 126 12.03 1.80 6.27
C TYR A 126 13.11 0.98 6.97
N ARG A 127 13.10 0.98 8.29
CA ARG A 127 14.01 0.19 9.13
C ARG A 127 13.47 -1.19 9.46
N ASN A 128 12.15 -1.36 9.39
CA ASN A 128 11.51 -2.63 9.66
C ASN A 128 11.64 -3.56 8.45
N ASN A 129 12.49 -4.59 8.60
CA ASN A 129 12.75 -5.57 7.54
C ASN A 129 11.50 -6.35 7.11
N ASN A 130 10.50 -6.52 7.98
CA ASN A 130 9.28 -7.25 7.64
C ASN A 130 8.44 -6.49 6.61
N ILE A 131 8.37 -5.16 6.70
CA ILE A 131 7.66 -4.35 5.70
C ILE A 131 8.40 -4.36 4.36
N LEU A 132 9.75 -4.30 4.39
CA LEU A 132 10.56 -4.40 3.19
C LEU A 132 10.40 -5.76 2.52
N ALA A 133 10.48 -6.84 3.30
CA ALA A 133 10.28 -8.20 2.81
C ALA A 133 8.89 -8.39 2.21
N PHE A 134 7.86 -7.79 2.84
CA PHE A 134 6.48 -7.83 2.34
C PHE A 134 6.34 -7.13 0.97
N TRP A 135 6.88 -5.93 0.81
CA TRP A 135 6.82 -5.21 -0.46
C TRP A 135 7.63 -5.92 -1.55
N ALA A 136 8.81 -6.45 -1.21
CA ALA A 136 9.62 -7.26 -2.12
C ALA A 136 8.88 -8.54 -2.56
N PHE A 137 8.26 -9.24 -1.62
CA PHE A 137 7.44 -10.42 -1.92
C PHE A 137 6.30 -10.11 -2.88
N LEU A 138 5.52 -9.04 -2.61
CA LEU A 138 4.44 -8.63 -3.51
C LEU A 138 4.96 -8.31 -4.91
N TRP A 139 6.09 -7.61 -5.01
CA TRP A 139 6.68 -7.28 -6.30
C TRP A 139 7.12 -8.54 -7.06
N ILE A 140 7.83 -9.47 -6.41
CA ILE A 140 8.29 -10.74 -7.00
C ILE A 140 7.09 -11.55 -7.51
N VAL A 141 6.04 -11.67 -6.72
CA VAL A 141 4.81 -12.38 -7.12
C VAL A 141 4.21 -11.75 -8.38
N ASN A 142 4.10 -10.41 -8.45
CA ASN A 142 3.56 -9.76 -9.64
C ASN A 142 4.48 -9.87 -10.86
N VAL A 143 5.80 -9.83 -10.69
CA VAL A 143 6.78 -10.10 -11.76
C VAL A 143 6.63 -11.53 -12.28
N SER A 144 6.42 -12.53 -11.39
CA SER A 144 6.24 -13.92 -11.80
C SER A 144 5.01 -14.13 -12.71
N PHE A 145 3.93 -13.36 -12.51
CA PHE A 145 2.78 -13.36 -13.42
C PHE A 145 3.15 -12.84 -14.83
N ILE A 146 3.96 -11.77 -14.90
CA ILE A 146 4.42 -11.26 -16.21
C ILE A 146 5.31 -12.27 -16.91
N ILE A 147 6.24 -12.90 -16.19
CA ILE A 147 7.09 -13.97 -16.73
C ILE A 147 6.23 -15.15 -17.21
N ALA A 148 5.27 -15.60 -16.41
CA ALA A 148 4.37 -16.70 -16.77
C ALA A 148 3.54 -16.37 -18.02
N LEU A 149 3.08 -15.12 -18.16
CA LEU A 149 2.38 -14.64 -19.37
C LEU A 149 3.28 -14.70 -20.60
N ILE A 150 4.52 -14.21 -20.49
CA ILE A 150 5.49 -14.24 -21.59
C ILE A 150 5.77 -15.69 -22.02
N LEU A 151 6.02 -16.58 -21.05
CA LEU A 151 6.23 -18.01 -21.33
C LEU A 151 5.01 -18.67 -21.97
N ALA A 152 3.79 -18.30 -21.56
CA ALA A 152 2.56 -18.79 -22.16
C ALA A 152 2.42 -18.36 -23.63
N ILE A 153 2.79 -17.11 -23.94
CA ILE A 153 2.76 -16.59 -25.31
C ILE A 153 3.80 -17.29 -26.22
N ILE A 154 5.02 -17.51 -25.70
CA ILE A 154 6.12 -18.09 -26.49
C ILE A 154 5.93 -19.60 -26.69
N ASN A 155 5.56 -20.35 -25.65
CA ASN A 155 5.57 -21.81 -25.67
C ASN A 155 4.18 -22.44 -25.88
N GLY A 156 3.10 -21.69 -25.67
CA GLY A 156 1.73 -22.22 -25.81
C GLY A 156 1.39 -23.36 -24.85
N GLY A 157 0.45 -24.20 -25.26
CA GLY A 157 0.15 -25.50 -24.64
C GLY A 157 0.02 -25.48 -23.12
N LEU A 158 0.93 -26.21 -22.45
CA LEU A 158 0.94 -26.33 -20.97
C LEU A 158 1.14 -24.99 -20.27
N PHE A 159 1.98 -24.09 -20.82
CA PHE A 159 2.28 -22.80 -20.20
C PHE A 159 1.06 -21.89 -20.12
N ILE A 160 0.17 -21.93 -21.13
CA ILE A 160 -1.12 -21.21 -21.09
C ILE A 160 -1.97 -21.74 -19.93
N LYS A 161 -2.04 -23.06 -19.76
CA LYS A 161 -2.81 -23.66 -18.66
C LYS A 161 -2.26 -23.28 -17.29
N VAL A 162 -0.94 -23.29 -17.13
CA VAL A 162 -0.27 -22.89 -15.88
C VAL A 162 -0.54 -21.42 -15.58
N PHE A 163 -0.36 -20.53 -16.56
CA PHE A 163 -0.65 -19.10 -16.39
C PHE A 163 -2.11 -18.85 -16.02
N ALA A 164 -3.06 -19.50 -16.75
CA ALA A 164 -4.49 -19.35 -16.48
C ALA A 164 -4.85 -19.84 -15.07
N ALA A 165 -4.32 -20.99 -14.63
CA ALA A 165 -4.54 -21.53 -13.29
C ALA A 165 -3.97 -20.61 -12.20
N ALA A 166 -2.75 -20.07 -12.40
CA ALA A 166 -2.13 -19.13 -11.48
C ALA A 166 -2.92 -17.82 -11.36
N LEU A 167 -3.34 -17.25 -12.50
CA LEU A 167 -4.16 -16.04 -12.54
C LEU A 167 -5.51 -16.25 -11.87
N PHE A 168 -6.16 -17.38 -12.13
CA PHE A 168 -7.43 -17.74 -11.50
C PHE A 168 -7.27 -17.90 -9.97
N GLY A 169 -6.20 -18.57 -9.53
CA GLY A 169 -5.86 -18.70 -8.11
C GLY A 169 -5.66 -17.34 -7.44
N LYS A 170 -4.93 -16.42 -8.08
CA LYS A 170 -4.77 -15.05 -7.59
C LYS A 170 -6.11 -14.35 -7.45
N LEU A 171 -6.94 -14.37 -8.49
CA LEU A 171 -8.27 -13.73 -8.46
C LEU A 171 -9.15 -14.26 -7.31
N ILE A 172 -9.09 -15.58 -7.05
CA ILE A 172 -9.80 -16.19 -5.93
C ILE A 172 -9.28 -15.65 -4.60
N VAL A 173 -7.97 -15.68 -4.38
CA VAL A 173 -7.35 -15.22 -3.13
C VAL A 173 -7.69 -13.75 -2.87
N ASP A 174 -7.50 -12.89 -3.86
CA ASP A 174 -7.75 -11.45 -3.74
C ASP A 174 -9.24 -11.14 -3.54
N TYR A 175 -10.12 -11.88 -4.21
CA TYR A 175 -11.56 -11.76 -4.01
C TYR A 175 -11.97 -12.11 -2.57
N PHE A 176 -11.52 -13.26 -2.06
CA PHE A 176 -11.84 -13.69 -0.69
C PHE A 176 -11.19 -12.81 0.37
N MET A 177 -10.08 -12.15 0.07
CA MET A 177 -9.46 -11.16 0.94
C MET A 177 -10.24 -9.84 0.95
N LEU A 178 -10.63 -9.33 -0.21
CA LEU A 178 -11.25 -8.01 -0.36
C LEU A 178 -12.76 -8.01 -0.08
N MET A 179 -13.47 -9.08 -0.43
CA MET A 179 -14.94 -9.14 -0.31
C MET A 179 -15.44 -8.95 1.13
N PRO A 180 -14.90 -9.62 2.17
CA PRO A 180 -15.28 -9.36 3.55
C PRO A 180 -15.03 -7.92 3.98
N MET A 181 -13.95 -7.33 3.47
CA MET A 181 -13.60 -5.95 3.76
C MET A 181 -14.51 -4.96 3.03
N GLY A 182 -14.87 -5.23 1.79
CA GLY A 182 -15.88 -4.46 1.06
C GLY A 182 -17.22 -4.42 1.82
N LYS A 183 -17.65 -5.57 2.37
CA LYS A 183 -18.83 -5.65 3.24
C LYS A 183 -18.64 -4.88 4.54
N PHE A 184 -17.51 -5.08 5.23
CA PHE A 184 -17.20 -4.38 6.47
C PHE A 184 -17.17 -2.86 6.29
N PHE A 185 -16.52 -2.39 5.23
CA PHE A 185 -16.42 -0.97 4.92
C PHE A 185 -17.66 -0.40 4.20
N ARG A 186 -18.68 -1.23 3.91
CA ARG A 186 -19.87 -0.87 3.12
C ARG A 186 -19.50 -0.25 1.76
N ARG A 187 -18.51 -0.83 1.10
CA ARG A 187 -18.00 -0.38 -0.21
C ARG A 187 -18.04 -1.51 -1.23
N PRO A 188 -18.65 -1.29 -2.40
CA PRO A 188 -18.69 -2.31 -3.44
C PRO A 188 -17.31 -2.54 -4.04
N ILE A 189 -17.04 -3.79 -4.43
CA ILE A 189 -15.84 -4.18 -5.18
C ILE A 189 -16.16 -4.12 -6.67
N ASN A 190 -16.25 -2.90 -7.19
CA ASN A 190 -16.59 -2.69 -8.59
C ASN A 190 -15.39 -2.97 -9.50
N LYS A 191 -15.67 -3.52 -10.70
CA LYS A 191 -14.65 -3.80 -11.73
C LYS A 191 -13.46 -4.63 -11.23
N PHE A 192 -13.67 -5.49 -10.25
CA PHE A 192 -12.64 -6.25 -9.55
C PHE A 192 -11.66 -6.94 -10.52
N ILE A 193 -12.16 -7.74 -11.47
CA ILE A 193 -11.29 -8.52 -12.39
C ILE A 193 -10.36 -7.62 -13.19
N LEU A 194 -10.91 -6.53 -13.77
CA LEU A 194 -10.10 -5.58 -14.54
C LEU A 194 -9.12 -4.82 -13.64
N ALA A 195 -9.57 -4.39 -12.48
CA ALA A 195 -8.73 -3.66 -11.54
C ALA A 195 -7.57 -4.52 -11.04
N ASP A 196 -7.82 -5.82 -10.76
CA ASP A 196 -6.81 -6.76 -10.31
C ASP A 196 -5.79 -7.09 -11.41
N PHE A 197 -6.22 -7.21 -12.67
CA PHE A 197 -5.32 -7.36 -13.79
C PHE A 197 -4.38 -6.14 -13.95
N TYR A 198 -4.95 -4.93 -13.91
CA TYR A 198 -4.13 -3.70 -13.95
C TYR A 198 -3.24 -3.54 -12.72
N HIS A 199 -3.64 -4.09 -11.57
CA HIS A 199 -2.81 -4.12 -10.37
C HIS A 199 -1.48 -4.84 -10.62
N ILE A 200 -1.48 -6.01 -11.26
CA ILE A 200 -0.26 -6.74 -11.64
C ILE A 200 0.68 -5.83 -12.43
N LEU A 201 0.15 -5.20 -13.49
CA LEU A 201 0.94 -4.37 -14.40
C LEU A 201 1.56 -3.17 -13.69
N TYR A 202 0.77 -2.44 -12.91
CA TYR A 202 1.29 -1.23 -12.27
C TYR A 202 2.25 -1.52 -11.12
N VAL A 203 2.05 -2.60 -10.34
CA VAL A 203 2.98 -2.97 -9.26
C VAL A 203 4.36 -3.28 -9.83
N VAL A 204 4.40 -4.04 -10.93
CA VAL A 204 5.67 -4.32 -11.61
C VAL A 204 6.32 -3.04 -12.11
N LEU A 205 5.55 -2.17 -12.80
CA LEU A 205 6.03 -0.89 -13.31
C LEU A 205 6.57 0.01 -12.21
N ILE A 206 5.85 0.17 -11.10
CA ILE A 206 6.26 1.04 -9.99
C ILE A 206 7.52 0.49 -9.32
N GLY A 207 7.65 -0.82 -9.13
CA GLY A 207 8.85 -1.40 -8.57
C GLY A 207 10.09 -1.10 -9.43
N PHE A 208 10.00 -1.27 -10.75
CA PHE A 208 11.07 -0.87 -11.66
C PHE A 208 11.36 0.64 -11.60
N LEU A 209 10.33 1.48 -11.67
CA LEU A 209 10.52 2.92 -11.63
C LEU A 209 11.15 3.39 -10.30
N ALA A 210 10.80 2.78 -9.18
CA ALA A 210 11.40 3.10 -7.88
C ALA A 210 12.87 2.69 -7.79
N PHE A 211 13.26 1.60 -8.48
CA PHE A 211 14.64 1.12 -8.50
C PHE A 211 15.55 2.02 -9.36
N PHE A 212 15.08 2.39 -10.56
CA PHE A 212 15.88 3.13 -11.54
C PHE A 212 15.70 4.64 -11.49
N ASN A 213 14.53 5.13 -11.06
CA ASN A 213 14.22 6.55 -11.05
C ASN A 213 13.98 7.05 -9.62
N LYS A 214 15.03 7.63 -9.03
CA LYS A 214 15.02 8.16 -7.66
C LYS A 214 14.28 9.50 -7.54
N SER A 215 13.80 10.10 -8.64
CA SER A 215 13.13 11.39 -8.62
C SER A 215 11.61 11.24 -8.71
N PHE A 216 10.90 12.10 -7.96
CA PHE A 216 9.44 12.23 -8.02
C PHE A 216 9.02 13.70 -7.93
N VAL A 217 7.81 14.00 -8.40
CA VAL A 217 7.21 15.33 -8.29
C VAL A 217 6.16 15.31 -7.19
N TRP A 218 6.22 16.30 -6.29
CA TRP A 218 5.23 16.49 -5.24
C TRP A 218 4.98 17.97 -4.99
N LYS A 219 3.71 18.40 -5.03
CA LYS A 219 3.31 19.80 -4.90
C LYS A 219 4.14 20.73 -5.83
N GLU A 220 4.19 20.34 -7.12
CA GLU A 220 4.92 21.07 -8.18
C GLU A 220 6.45 21.16 -8.02
N ARG A 221 7.00 20.54 -6.98
CA ARG A 221 8.44 20.50 -6.73
C ARG A 221 9.01 19.13 -7.07
N LYS A 222 10.20 19.13 -7.70
CA LYS A 222 10.93 17.90 -8.01
C LYS A 222 11.88 17.57 -6.84
N PHE A 223 11.79 16.34 -6.37
CA PHE A 223 12.65 15.80 -5.32
C PHE A 223 13.40 14.60 -5.87
N SER A 224 14.61 14.37 -5.37
CA SER A 224 15.37 13.15 -5.61
C SER A 224 15.82 12.57 -4.28
N ARG A 225 15.94 11.25 -4.25
CA ARG A 225 16.48 10.48 -3.14
C ARG A 225 18.01 10.52 -3.16
#